data_1f928446341e8afb5dcc12021e45ae63
#
_entry.id   1f928446341e8afb5dcc12021e45ae63
#
_cell.length_a   1.000
_cell.length_b   1.000
_cell.length_c   1.000
_cell.angle_alpha   90.00
_cell.angle_beta   90.00
_cell.angle_gamma   90.00
#
_symmetry.space_group_name_H-M   'P 1'
#
loop_
_entity.id
_entity.type
_entity.pdbx_description
1 polymer ?
#
loop_
_entity_poly.entity_id
_entity_poly.type
_entity_poly.pdbx_seq_one_letter_code
_entity_poly.pdbx_strand_id
1 'polypeptide(L)'
;AMVGLVNQARPGHVLTLEDPIEVVHRDKRATVTQRELGSDTRDWSRALRAAMRQDPDVILIGELRDAETVRAALSAAETGHAVLSSMHTTDARETVLRLVEFFPSHEQPRVRAALGASLEGVVCQRLVPRADGAGRVCVVEVGVRDARFAEAVADPDKTHDLPEVLAEGSWSGMQTFDQHLLALVQAGTVDVRTATMAASNPHDFGVMLRRTGWTPAGAVADDGAR
;
A
#
# COMPACT_ATOMS: atom_id res chain seq x y z
N ALA A 1 6.44 -10.28 -2.84
CA ALA A 1 5.54 -10.97 -1.90
C ALA A 1 4.20 -11.32 -2.57
N MET A 2 3.40 -10.35 -3.09
CA MET A 2 2.07 -10.60 -3.68
C MET A 2 2.11 -11.56 -4.86
N VAL A 3 3.01 -11.38 -5.84
CA VAL A 3 3.22 -12.32 -6.96
C VAL A 3 3.52 -13.73 -6.46
N GLY A 4 4.40 -13.87 -5.46
CA GLY A 4 4.73 -15.16 -4.87
C GLY A 4 3.53 -15.84 -4.21
N LEU A 5 2.64 -15.07 -3.56
CA LEU A 5 1.41 -15.58 -2.97
C LEU A 5 0.43 -16.07 -4.05
N VAL A 6 0.19 -15.26 -5.08
CA VAL A 6 -0.68 -15.64 -6.22
C VAL A 6 -0.16 -16.90 -6.90
N ASN A 7 1.14 -16.95 -7.21
CA ASN A 7 1.81 -18.08 -7.84
C ASN A 7 1.67 -19.40 -7.06
N GLN A 8 1.57 -19.31 -5.72
CA GLN A 8 1.36 -20.49 -4.86
C GLN A 8 -0.11 -20.86 -4.66
N ALA A 9 -0.99 -19.85 -4.65
CA ALA A 9 -2.36 -20.04 -4.19
C ALA A 9 -3.30 -20.58 -5.28
N ARG A 10 -3.16 -20.13 -6.53
CA ARG A 10 -4.10 -20.47 -7.60
C ARG A 10 -3.40 -20.71 -8.94
N PRO A 11 -3.99 -21.55 -9.84
CA PRO A 11 -3.58 -21.59 -11.22
C PRO A 11 -3.93 -20.28 -11.91
N GLY A 12 -3.23 -19.96 -12.99
CA GLY A 12 -3.43 -18.75 -13.79
C GLY A 12 -2.15 -18.27 -14.43
N HIS A 13 -2.21 -17.13 -15.11
CA HIS A 13 -1.08 -16.48 -15.74
C HIS A 13 -0.78 -15.15 -15.04
N VAL A 14 0.41 -15.04 -14.47
CA VAL A 14 0.93 -13.79 -13.89
C VAL A 14 1.95 -13.22 -14.86
N LEU A 15 1.73 -11.99 -15.31
CA LEU A 15 2.68 -11.27 -16.15
C LEU A 15 3.26 -10.10 -15.37
N THR A 16 4.59 -10.01 -15.32
CA THR A 16 5.25 -8.87 -14.69
C THR A 16 6.01 -8.03 -15.70
N LEU A 17 5.99 -6.73 -15.48
CA LEU A 17 6.78 -5.73 -16.17
C LEU A 17 7.62 -5.00 -15.13
N GLU A 18 8.94 -5.11 -15.21
CA GLU A 18 9.86 -4.65 -14.15
C GLU A 18 11.02 -3.85 -14.74
N ASP A 19 11.66 -3.03 -13.92
CA ASP A 19 12.80 -2.19 -14.31
C ASP A 19 13.77 -2.00 -13.12
N PRO A 20 14.72 -2.93 -12.91
CA PRO A 20 14.88 -4.27 -13.49
C PRO A 20 14.06 -5.37 -12.79
N ILE A 21 14.17 -6.63 -13.24
CA ILE A 21 13.68 -7.80 -12.51
C ILE A 21 14.57 -8.02 -11.29
N GLU A 22 14.01 -7.78 -10.09
CA GLU A 22 14.75 -7.99 -8.83
C GLU A 22 14.67 -9.41 -8.29
N VAL A 23 13.54 -10.10 -8.53
CA VAL A 23 13.31 -11.46 -8.04
C VAL A 23 12.75 -12.33 -9.16
N VAL A 24 13.48 -13.38 -9.50
CA VAL A 24 13.02 -14.36 -10.49
C VAL A 24 12.04 -15.33 -9.85
N HIS A 25 10.85 -15.43 -10.43
CA HIS A 25 9.79 -16.34 -10.01
C HIS A 25 9.79 -17.60 -10.89
N ARG A 26 9.91 -18.76 -10.26
CA ARG A 26 9.69 -20.04 -10.94
C ARG A 26 8.18 -20.33 -10.94
N ASP A 27 7.68 -20.94 -12.00
CA ASP A 27 6.30 -21.44 -12.07
C ASP A 27 6.02 -22.41 -10.92
N LYS A 28 4.82 -22.26 -10.32
CA LYS A 28 4.30 -23.16 -9.28
C LYS A 28 2.89 -23.61 -9.69
N ARG A 29 1.84 -23.00 -9.11
CA ARG A 29 0.47 -23.22 -9.56
C ARG A 29 0.09 -22.29 -10.71
N ALA A 30 0.69 -21.11 -10.77
CA ALA A 30 0.55 -20.19 -11.87
C ALA A 30 1.78 -20.26 -12.79
N THR A 31 1.60 -19.89 -14.06
CA THR A 31 2.69 -19.57 -14.98
C THR A 31 3.08 -18.12 -14.77
N VAL A 32 4.38 -17.83 -14.63
CA VAL A 32 4.88 -16.47 -14.39
C VAL A 32 5.75 -16.04 -15.56
N THR A 33 5.28 -15.06 -16.32
CA THR A 33 6.03 -14.42 -17.41
C THR A 33 6.57 -13.09 -16.92
N GLN A 34 7.89 -12.98 -16.77
CA GLN A 34 8.55 -11.72 -16.37
C GLN A 34 9.20 -11.06 -17.57
N ARG A 35 9.06 -9.74 -17.67
CA ARG A 35 9.66 -8.94 -18.73
C ARG A 35 10.35 -7.73 -18.12
N GLU A 36 11.56 -7.48 -18.56
CA GLU A 36 12.38 -6.37 -18.12
C GLU A 36 12.36 -5.24 -19.15
N LEU A 37 12.24 -4.01 -18.66
CA LEU A 37 12.37 -2.82 -19.49
C LEU A 37 13.82 -2.65 -19.94
N GLY A 38 13.99 -2.32 -21.21
CA GLY A 38 15.30 -2.18 -21.82
C GLY A 38 15.84 -3.45 -22.47
N SER A 39 15.60 -4.62 -21.89
CA SER A 39 15.99 -5.91 -22.48
C SER A 39 14.88 -6.59 -23.28
N ASP A 40 13.70 -6.76 -22.70
CA ASP A 40 12.57 -7.50 -23.33
C ASP A 40 11.56 -6.57 -23.99
N THR A 41 11.47 -5.35 -23.51
CA THR A 41 10.59 -4.29 -24.03
C THR A 41 11.23 -2.93 -23.96
N ARG A 42 10.86 -2.04 -24.89
CA ARG A 42 11.47 -0.70 -24.97
C ARG A 42 10.75 0.35 -24.14
N ASP A 43 9.46 0.18 -23.90
CA ASP A 43 8.64 1.13 -23.16
C ASP A 43 7.47 0.43 -22.44
N TRP A 44 7.02 1.04 -21.36
CA TRP A 44 5.96 0.53 -20.50
C TRP A 44 4.62 0.39 -21.20
N SER A 45 4.23 1.39 -21.96
CA SER A 45 2.93 1.47 -22.61
C SER A 45 2.77 0.38 -23.69
N ARG A 46 3.83 0.15 -24.48
CA ARG A 46 3.86 -0.94 -25.47
C ARG A 46 3.82 -2.30 -24.80
N ALA A 47 4.58 -2.45 -23.72
CA ALA A 47 4.63 -3.67 -22.94
C ALA A 47 3.24 -4.03 -22.37
N LEU A 48 2.56 -3.05 -21.75
CA LEU A 48 1.22 -3.22 -21.18
C LEU A 48 0.18 -3.56 -22.26
N ARG A 49 0.18 -2.84 -23.39
CA ARG A 49 -0.71 -3.19 -24.52
C ARG A 49 -0.47 -4.60 -25.08
N ALA A 50 0.77 -5.06 -25.05
CA ALA A 50 1.09 -6.42 -25.46
C ALA A 50 0.69 -7.44 -24.37
N ALA A 51 0.85 -7.11 -23.10
CA ALA A 51 0.47 -7.92 -21.95
C ALA A 51 -1.01 -8.29 -21.98
N MET A 52 -1.91 -7.32 -22.18
CA MET A 52 -3.36 -7.53 -22.23
C MET A 52 -3.83 -8.50 -23.32
N ARG A 53 -2.97 -8.82 -24.30
CA ARG A 53 -3.28 -9.80 -25.36
C ARG A 53 -2.77 -11.21 -25.08
N GLN A 54 -2.17 -11.42 -23.91
CA GLN A 54 -1.59 -12.70 -23.51
C GLN A 54 -2.45 -13.42 -22.47
N ASP A 55 -3.69 -12.94 -22.28
CA ASP A 55 -4.66 -13.51 -21.35
C ASP A 55 -4.10 -13.68 -19.91
N PRO A 56 -3.50 -12.62 -19.31
CA PRO A 56 -3.01 -12.72 -17.95
C PRO A 56 -4.17 -12.54 -16.96
N ASP A 57 -4.16 -13.32 -15.88
CA ASP A 57 -5.06 -13.10 -14.75
C ASP A 57 -4.58 -11.96 -13.84
N VAL A 58 -3.26 -11.81 -13.74
CA VAL A 58 -2.60 -10.80 -12.90
C VAL A 58 -1.49 -10.13 -13.67
N ILE A 59 -1.48 -8.80 -13.63
CA ILE A 59 -0.41 -7.98 -14.20
C ILE A 59 0.30 -7.25 -13.07
N LEU A 60 1.61 -7.44 -12.92
CA LEU A 60 2.44 -6.58 -12.08
C LEU A 60 3.13 -5.53 -12.95
N ILE A 61 2.93 -4.26 -12.60
CA ILE A 61 3.68 -3.13 -13.14
C ILE A 61 4.66 -2.71 -12.04
N GLY A 62 5.96 -2.80 -12.30
CA GLY A 62 7.01 -2.56 -11.29
C GLY A 62 6.76 -1.28 -10.52
N GLU A 63 6.53 -0.18 -11.23
CA GLU A 63 6.10 1.09 -10.62
C GLU A 63 5.31 1.99 -11.58
N LEU A 64 4.49 2.89 -11.00
CA LEU A 64 3.75 3.92 -11.71
C LEU A 64 4.51 5.26 -11.59
N ARG A 65 5.06 5.74 -12.72
CA ARG A 65 5.87 6.96 -12.76
C ARG A 65 5.24 8.12 -13.53
N ASP A 66 4.25 7.85 -14.38
CA ASP A 66 3.68 8.82 -15.30
C ASP A 66 2.21 8.52 -15.67
N ALA A 67 1.56 9.50 -16.29
CA ALA A 67 0.16 9.41 -16.71
C ALA A 67 -0.11 8.28 -17.70
N GLU A 68 0.84 7.96 -18.58
CA GLU A 68 0.62 6.93 -19.61
C GLU A 68 0.57 5.54 -18.97
N THR A 69 1.49 5.26 -18.05
CA THR A 69 1.53 3.99 -17.31
C THR A 69 0.30 3.84 -16.40
N VAL A 70 -0.09 4.91 -15.68
CA VAL A 70 -1.30 4.89 -14.84
C VAL A 70 -2.55 4.67 -15.67
N ARG A 71 -2.68 5.34 -16.83
CA ARG A 71 -3.83 5.14 -17.74
C ARG A 71 -3.92 3.70 -18.24
N ALA A 72 -2.79 3.10 -18.58
CA ALA A 72 -2.76 1.72 -19.04
C ALA A 72 -3.09 0.73 -17.90
N ALA A 73 -2.62 0.98 -16.68
CA ALA A 73 -2.97 0.21 -15.48
C ALA A 73 -4.48 0.26 -15.19
N LEU A 74 -5.07 1.45 -15.20
CA LEU A 74 -6.52 1.64 -15.03
C LEU A 74 -7.32 0.91 -16.12
N SER A 75 -6.90 1.03 -17.38
CA SER A 75 -7.56 0.34 -18.50
C SER A 75 -7.50 -1.18 -18.34
N ALA A 76 -6.39 -1.74 -17.87
CA ALA A 76 -6.28 -3.17 -17.58
C ALA A 76 -7.22 -3.59 -16.44
N ALA A 77 -7.29 -2.81 -15.36
CA ALA A 77 -8.18 -3.06 -14.23
C ALA A 77 -9.67 -2.98 -14.65
N GLU A 78 -10.06 -1.98 -15.44
CA GLU A 78 -11.42 -1.84 -15.98
C GLU A 78 -11.84 -3.01 -16.88
N THR A 79 -10.88 -3.68 -17.51
CA THR A 79 -11.14 -4.88 -18.34
C THR A 79 -11.07 -6.21 -17.57
N GLY A 80 -10.97 -6.15 -16.23
CA GLY A 80 -11.10 -7.31 -15.34
C GLY A 80 -9.79 -7.97 -14.93
N HIS A 81 -8.62 -7.40 -15.30
CA HIS A 81 -7.34 -7.91 -14.84
C HIS A 81 -7.05 -7.45 -13.41
N ALA A 82 -6.48 -8.32 -12.59
CA ALA A 82 -5.93 -7.91 -11.31
C ALA A 82 -4.57 -7.21 -11.55
N VAL A 83 -4.52 -5.90 -11.28
CA VAL A 83 -3.31 -5.10 -11.48
C VAL A 83 -2.63 -4.83 -10.14
N LEU A 84 -1.35 -5.17 -10.04
CA LEU A 84 -0.48 -4.85 -8.92
C LEU A 84 0.56 -3.84 -9.37
N SER A 85 0.87 -2.86 -8.51
CA SER A 85 1.95 -1.92 -8.78
C SER A 85 2.55 -1.35 -7.51
N SER A 86 3.65 -0.61 -7.64
CA SER A 86 4.24 0.14 -6.56
C SER A 86 4.37 1.64 -6.89
N MET A 87 4.48 2.44 -5.83
CA MET A 87 4.73 3.88 -5.89
C MET A 87 5.64 4.30 -4.73
N HIS A 88 6.34 5.42 -4.91
CA HIS A 88 7.15 6.04 -3.87
C HIS A 88 6.33 7.11 -3.15
N THR A 89 5.42 6.68 -2.28
CA THR A 89 4.52 7.55 -1.50
C THR A 89 4.57 7.16 -0.03
N THR A 90 4.25 8.09 0.86
CA THR A 90 4.42 7.92 2.31
C THR A 90 3.21 7.28 2.98
N ASP A 91 2.00 7.46 2.42
CA ASP A 91 0.74 6.97 2.95
C ASP A 91 -0.33 6.79 1.84
N ALA A 92 -1.49 6.25 2.20
CA ALA A 92 -2.58 5.98 1.27
C ALA A 92 -3.17 7.25 0.65
N ARG A 93 -3.28 8.33 1.42
CA ARG A 93 -3.77 9.62 0.93
C ARG A 93 -2.84 10.20 -0.12
N GLU A 94 -1.54 10.25 0.16
CA GLU A 94 -0.53 10.71 -0.79
C GLU A 94 -0.52 9.85 -2.06
N THR A 95 -0.71 8.53 -1.91
CA THR A 95 -0.81 7.62 -3.06
C THR A 95 -1.93 8.02 -4.01
N VAL A 96 -3.13 8.28 -3.48
CA VAL A 96 -4.28 8.72 -4.30
C VAL A 96 -4.01 10.08 -4.95
N LEU A 97 -3.51 11.05 -4.19
CA LEU A 97 -3.20 12.38 -4.71
C LEU A 97 -2.15 12.30 -5.82
N ARG A 98 -1.08 11.54 -5.61
CA ARG A 98 0.01 11.39 -6.58
C ARG A 98 -0.44 10.73 -7.89
N LEU A 99 -1.30 9.70 -7.82
CA LEU A 99 -1.89 9.07 -9.00
C LEU A 99 -2.69 10.07 -9.84
N VAL A 100 -3.44 10.95 -9.18
CA VAL A 100 -4.24 11.98 -9.86
C VAL A 100 -3.37 13.11 -10.42
N GLU A 101 -2.32 13.52 -9.71
CA GLU A 101 -1.41 14.59 -10.11
C GLU A 101 -0.62 14.29 -11.40
N PHE A 102 -0.45 13.04 -11.78
CA PHE A 102 0.14 12.71 -13.08
C PHE A 102 -0.67 13.24 -14.26
N PHE A 103 -1.95 13.57 -14.06
CA PHE A 103 -2.85 13.99 -15.11
C PHE A 103 -3.12 15.50 -15.09
N PRO A 104 -3.31 16.11 -16.28
CA PRO A 104 -3.73 17.51 -16.35
C PRO A 104 -5.10 17.69 -15.69
N SER A 105 -5.37 18.88 -15.15
CA SER A 105 -6.54 19.16 -14.30
C SER A 105 -7.87 18.79 -14.94
N HIS A 106 -8.02 18.91 -16.26
CA HIS A 106 -9.27 18.55 -16.96
C HIS A 106 -9.54 17.04 -17.05
N GLU A 107 -8.51 16.20 -16.86
CA GLU A 107 -8.64 14.74 -16.84
C GLU A 107 -8.81 14.18 -15.42
N GLN A 108 -8.38 14.92 -14.39
CA GLN A 108 -8.36 14.45 -13.01
C GLN A 108 -9.73 13.94 -12.49
N PRO A 109 -10.88 14.58 -12.79
CA PRO A 109 -12.16 14.03 -12.34
C PRO A 109 -12.46 12.64 -12.89
N ARG A 110 -12.12 12.38 -14.16
CA ARG A 110 -12.28 11.07 -14.77
C ARG A 110 -11.35 10.03 -14.15
N VAL A 111 -10.12 10.41 -13.89
CA VAL A 111 -9.13 9.52 -13.25
C VAL A 111 -9.56 9.16 -11.83
N ARG A 112 -10.06 10.11 -11.05
CA ARG A 112 -10.61 9.86 -9.71
C ARG A 112 -11.78 8.89 -9.74
N ALA A 113 -12.71 9.08 -10.67
CA ALA A 113 -13.84 8.18 -10.83
C ALA A 113 -13.38 6.74 -11.17
N ALA A 114 -12.41 6.60 -12.08
CA ALA A 114 -11.82 5.31 -12.44
C ALA A 114 -11.09 4.66 -11.24
N LEU A 115 -10.30 5.44 -10.48
CA LEU A 115 -9.63 4.95 -9.26
C LEU A 115 -10.65 4.50 -8.21
N GLY A 116 -11.67 5.30 -7.91
CA GLY A 116 -12.71 4.94 -6.95
C GLY A 116 -13.46 3.66 -7.34
N ALA A 117 -13.58 3.40 -8.66
CA ALA A 117 -14.23 2.20 -9.17
C ALA A 117 -13.33 0.95 -9.17
N SER A 118 -11.99 1.10 -9.31
CA SER A 118 -11.08 -0.01 -9.57
C SER A 118 -9.96 -0.23 -8.55
N LEU A 119 -9.66 0.76 -7.69
CA LEU A 119 -8.60 0.63 -6.67
C LEU A 119 -9.09 -0.26 -5.53
N GLU A 120 -8.62 -1.50 -5.49
CA GLU A 120 -9.03 -2.50 -4.50
C GLU A 120 -8.32 -2.33 -3.14
N GLY A 121 -7.13 -1.73 -3.12
CA GLY A 121 -6.43 -1.46 -1.87
C GLY A 121 -5.10 -0.77 -2.06
N VAL A 122 -4.62 -0.21 -0.95
CA VAL A 122 -3.30 0.44 -0.85
C VAL A 122 -2.60 -0.12 0.38
N VAL A 123 -1.33 -0.50 0.22
CA VAL A 123 -0.48 -0.95 1.33
C VAL A 123 0.77 -0.08 1.36
N CYS A 124 0.87 0.77 2.38
CA CYS A 124 2.04 1.61 2.59
C CYS A 124 2.95 0.99 3.66
N GLN A 125 4.26 1.18 3.56
CA GLN A 125 5.23 0.51 4.41
C GLN A 125 6.28 1.49 4.95
N ARG A 126 6.63 1.31 6.23
CA ARG A 126 7.76 1.97 6.89
C ARG A 126 8.61 0.93 7.60
N LEU A 127 9.92 1.09 7.59
CA LEU A 127 10.81 0.21 8.35
C LEU A 127 11.31 0.94 9.60
N VAL A 128 11.04 0.37 10.76
CA VAL A 128 11.48 0.92 12.05
C VAL A 128 12.42 -0.06 12.77
N PRO A 129 13.39 0.43 13.57
CA PRO A 129 14.23 -0.41 14.40
C PRO A 129 13.40 -1.28 15.36
N ARG A 130 13.83 -2.52 15.58
CA ARG A 130 13.25 -3.39 16.59
C ARG A 130 13.83 -3.04 17.98
N ALA A 131 13.02 -3.24 19.02
CA ALA A 131 13.41 -2.98 20.41
C ALA A 131 14.58 -3.86 20.88
N ASP A 132 14.71 -5.08 20.32
CA ASP A 132 15.80 -6.02 20.63
C ASP A 132 17.11 -5.74 19.88
N GLY A 133 17.14 -4.70 19.03
CA GLY A 133 18.29 -4.36 18.20
C GLY A 133 18.55 -5.32 17.03
N ALA A 134 17.74 -6.36 16.85
CA ALA A 134 17.92 -7.38 15.81
C ALA A 134 17.35 -6.93 14.44
N GLY A 135 17.73 -5.75 13.97
CA GLY A 135 17.33 -5.23 12.66
C GLY A 135 16.08 -4.38 12.69
N ARG A 136 15.21 -4.49 11.67
CA ARG A 136 14.02 -3.65 11.49
C ARG A 136 12.76 -4.48 11.35
N VAL A 137 11.62 -3.89 11.71
CA VAL A 137 10.29 -4.44 11.48
C VAL A 137 9.54 -3.53 10.51
N CYS A 138 8.72 -4.14 9.66
CA CYS A 138 7.86 -3.41 8.74
C CYS A 138 6.60 -2.96 9.49
N VAL A 139 6.34 -1.66 9.49
CA VAL A 139 5.08 -1.06 9.89
C VAL A 139 4.28 -0.79 8.64
N VAL A 140 3.00 -1.15 8.63
CA VAL A 140 2.15 -1.03 7.46
C VAL A 140 0.88 -0.24 7.75
N GLU A 141 0.50 0.58 6.78
CA GLU A 141 -0.83 1.15 6.65
C GLU A 141 -1.56 0.39 5.55
N VAL A 142 -2.81 0.04 5.77
CA VAL A 142 -3.61 -0.77 4.85
C VAL A 142 -4.96 -0.10 4.64
N GLY A 143 -5.24 0.27 3.41
CA GLY A 143 -6.56 0.63 2.92
C GLY A 143 -7.13 -0.49 2.08
N VAL A 144 -8.38 -0.84 2.29
CA VAL A 144 -9.12 -1.85 1.53
C VAL A 144 -10.39 -1.21 0.99
N ARG A 145 -10.75 -1.53 -0.25
CA ARG A 145 -11.91 -0.94 -0.89
C ARG A 145 -13.20 -1.35 -0.19
N ASP A 146 -13.88 -0.37 0.37
CA ASP A 146 -15.28 -0.38 0.73
C ASP A 146 -15.96 0.88 0.16
N ALA A 147 -17.22 1.11 0.46
CA ALA A 147 -17.96 2.25 -0.06
C ALA A 147 -17.34 3.60 0.36
N ARG A 148 -16.89 3.72 1.63
CA ARG A 148 -16.28 4.95 2.16
C ARG A 148 -14.91 5.20 1.55
N PHE A 149 -14.08 4.15 1.45
CA PHE A 149 -12.78 4.25 0.79
C PHE A 149 -12.93 4.66 -0.68
N ALA A 150 -13.82 4.01 -1.43
CA ALA A 150 -14.09 4.34 -2.82
C ALA A 150 -14.59 5.79 -3.01
N GLU A 151 -15.46 6.26 -2.13
CA GLU A 151 -15.94 7.65 -2.12
C GLU A 151 -14.81 8.63 -1.82
N ALA A 152 -13.97 8.37 -0.81
CA ALA A 152 -12.83 9.21 -0.44
C ALA A 152 -11.77 9.29 -1.55
N VAL A 153 -11.63 8.24 -2.37
CA VAL A 153 -10.75 8.24 -3.54
C VAL A 153 -11.34 9.04 -4.69
N ALA A 154 -12.65 8.88 -4.95
CA ALA A 154 -13.33 9.49 -6.09
C ALA A 154 -13.58 11.01 -5.91
N ASP A 155 -13.89 11.43 -4.69
CA ASP A 155 -14.23 12.81 -4.35
C ASP A 155 -12.99 13.59 -3.86
N PRO A 156 -12.57 14.65 -4.56
CA PRO A 156 -11.42 15.47 -4.13
C PRO A 156 -11.61 16.10 -2.74
N ASP A 157 -12.86 16.45 -2.39
CA ASP A 157 -13.17 17.08 -1.11
C ASP A 157 -13.17 16.09 0.07
N LYS A 158 -13.22 14.77 -0.23
CA LYS A 158 -13.21 13.69 0.77
C LYS A 158 -11.88 12.95 0.88
N THR A 159 -10.93 13.20 -0.03
CA THR A 159 -9.64 12.52 0.00
C THR A 159 -8.87 12.78 1.30
N HIS A 160 -9.13 13.90 1.99
CA HIS A 160 -8.52 14.20 3.28
C HIS A 160 -9.05 13.33 4.43
N ASP A 161 -10.21 12.69 4.27
CA ASP A 161 -10.82 11.79 5.27
C ASP A 161 -10.23 10.38 5.24
N LEU A 162 -9.40 10.04 4.23
CA LEU A 162 -8.81 8.69 4.11
C LEU A 162 -8.17 8.17 5.41
N PRO A 163 -7.38 8.95 6.17
CA PRO A 163 -6.82 8.45 7.44
C PRO A 163 -7.89 8.03 8.44
N GLU A 164 -9.02 8.75 8.53
CA GLU A 164 -10.14 8.42 9.39
C GLU A 164 -10.88 7.16 8.90
N VAL A 165 -11.11 7.06 7.59
CA VAL A 165 -11.71 5.88 6.95
C VAL A 165 -10.90 4.63 7.26
N LEU A 166 -9.55 4.71 7.15
CA LEU A 166 -8.68 3.60 7.48
C LEU A 166 -8.72 3.25 8.97
N ALA A 167 -8.72 4.27 9.84
CA ALA A 167 -8.75 4.08 11.29
C ALA A 167 -10.01 3.37 11.78
N GLU A 168 -11.15 3.66 11.16
CA GLU A 168 -12.45 3.07 11.49
C GLU A 168 -12.72 1.74 10.77
N GLY A 169 -11.98 1.43 9.69
CA GLY A 169 -12.18 0.27 8.83
C GLY A 169 -11.56 -1.04 9.31
N SER A 170 -11.27 -1.19 10.61
CA SER A 170 -10.59 -2.37 11.16
C SER A 170 -11.32 -3.70 10.89
N TRP A 171 -12.65 -3.69 10.79
CA TRP A 171 -13.48 -4.85 10.47
C TRP A 171 -13.25 -5.39 9.05
N SER A 172 -12.79 -4.55 8.11
CA SER A 172 -12.42 -4.94 6.75
C SER A 172 -10.91 -5.18 6.58
N GLY A 173 -10.14 -5.14 7.68
CA GLY A 173 -8.69 -5.32 7.67
C GLY A 173 -7.91 -4.05 7.37
N MET A 174 -8.55 -2.88 7.38
CA MET A 174 -7.86 -1.60 7.29
C MET A 174 -7.13 -1.28 8.60
N GLN A 175 -6.03 -0.56 8.49
CA GLN A 175 -5.31 -0.01 9.64
C GLN A 175 -4.45 1.18 9.24
N THR A 176 -4.26 2.10 10.15
CA THR A 176 -3.28 3.18 10.00
C THR A 176 -1.89 2.76 10.48
N PHE A 177 -0.85 3.51 10.10
CA PHE A 177 0.49 3.33 10.66
C PHE A 177 0.49 3.40 12.19
N ASP A 178 -0.24 4.35 12.76
CA ASP A 178 -0.24 4.58 14.20
C ASP A 178 -0.92 3.43 14.96
N GLN A 179 -1.99 2.85 14.41
CA GLN A 179 -2.60 1.63 14.96
C GLN A 179 -1.65 0.44 14.92
N HIS A 180 -0.91 0.25 13.83
CA HIS A 180 0.07 -0.84 13.75
C HIS A 180 1.27 -0.61 14.68
N LEU A 181 1.78 0.63 14.77
CA LEU A 181 2.82 1.00 15.72
C LEU A 181 2.40 0.71 17.16
N LEU A 182 1.14 1.05 17.52
CA LEU A 182 0.60 0.75 18.84
C LEU A 182 0.62 -0.76 19.13
N ALA A 183 0.16 -1.58 18.18
CA ALA A 183 0.20 -3.04 18.32
C ALA A 183 1.63 -3.58 18.48
N LEU A 184 2.60 -3.04 17.74
CA LEU A 184 4.00 -3.43 17.85
C LEU A 184 4.64 -3.01 19.18
N VAL A 185 4.23 -1.87 19.75
CA VAL A 185 4.66 -1.44 21.10
C VAL A 185 4.07 -2.36 22.17
N GLN A 186 2.79 -2.69 22.07
CA GLN A 186 2.13 -3.62 23.00
C GLN A 186 2.75 -5.01 22.97
N ALA A 187 3.19 -5.47 21.79
CA ALA A 187 3.90 -6.72 21.61
C ALA A 187 5.39 -6.66 22.04
N GLY A 188 5.89 -5.50 22.46
CA GLY A 188 7.31 -5.31 22.81
C GLY A 188 8.28 -5.38 21.63
N THR A 189 7.77 -5.38 20.39
CA THR A 189 8.58 -5.47 19.18
C THR A 189 9.27 -4.15 18.84
N VAL A 190 8.63 -3.03 19.15
CA VAL A 190 9.15 -1.66 18.96
C VAL A 190 9.05 -0.92 20.29
N ASP A 191 10.07 -0.14 20.63
CA ASP A 191 10.01 0.72 21.82
C ASP A 191 9.17 1.98 21.55
N VAL A 192 8.65 2.59 22.63
CA VAL A 192 7.75 3.75 22.52
C VAL A 192 8.41 4.95 21.85
N ARG A 193 9.70 5.19 22.12
CA ARG A 193 10.42 6.32 21.54
C ARG A 193 10.49 6.16 20.02
N THR A 194 10.91 5.00 19.56
CA THR A 194 10.96 4.67 18.13
C THR A 194 9.59 4.77 17.47
N ALA A 195 8.54 4.22 18.11
CA ALA A 195 7.18 4.30 17.61
C ALA A 195 6.67 5.75 17.52
N THR A 196 6.90 6.56 18.57
CA THR A 196 6.49 7.97 18.57
C THR A 196 7.19 8.78 17.47
N MET A 197 8.47 8.51 17.21
CA MET A 197 9.22 9.17 16.13
C MET A 197 8.75 8.75 14.72
N ALA A 198 8.23 7.54 14.59
CA ALA A 198 7.74 6.98 13.33
C ALA A 198 6.24 7.23 13.09
N ALA A 199 5.52 7.66 14.13
CA ALA A 199 4.08 7.92 14.05
C ALA A 199 3.76 9.03 13.04
N SER A 200 2.60 8.93 12.41
CA SER A 200 2.08 9.95 11.50
C SER A 200 1.73 11.23 12.24
N ASN A 201 1.18 11.10 13.45
CA ASN A 201 0.99 12.20 14.40
C ASN A 201 1.49 11.79 15.81
N PRO A 202 2.68 12.23 16.22
CA PRO A 202 3.25 11.87 17.52
C PRO A 202 2.38 12.26 18.73
N HIS A 203 1.64 13.37 18.66
CA HIS A 203 0.73 13.79 19.74
C HIS A 203 -0.44 12.82 19.88
N ASP A 204 -1.13 12.53 18.80
CA ASP A 204 -2.29 11.63 18.77
C ASP A 204 -1.88 10.20 19.12
N PHE A 205 -0.71 9.76 18.66
CA PHE A 205 -0.12 8.48 19.06
C PHE A 205 0.10 8.39 20.57
N GLY A 206 0.60 9.47 21.20
CA GLY A 206 0.73 9.57 22.65
C GLY A 206 -0.62 9.49 23.39
N VAL A 207 -1.71 10.03 22.79
CA VAL A 207 -3.07 9.89 23.33
C VAL A 207 -3.55 8.44 23.19
N MET A 208 -3.31 7.80 22.04
CA MET A 208 -3.65 6.38 21.83
C MET A 208 -2.96 5.47 22.85
N LEU A 209 -1.66 5.66 23.10
CA LEU A 209 -0.92 4.90 24.11
C LEU A 209 -1.55 5.03 25.52
N ARG A 210 -1.87 6.23 25.94
CA ARG A 210 -2.50 6.46 27.27
C ARG A 210 -3.87 5.76 27.40
N ARG A 211 -4.67 5.78 26.33
CA ARG A 211 -6.02 5.14 26.32
C ARG A 211 -5.97 3.63 26.48
N THR A 212 -4.89 2.98 26.06
CA THR A 212 -4.72 1.52 26.23
C THR A 212 -4.27 1.11 27.62
N GLY A 213 -4.05 2.07 28.55
CA GLY A 213 -3.51 1.79 29.89
C GLY A 213 -2.06 1.29 29.85
N TRP A 214 -1.40 1.41 28.70
CA TRP A 214 -0.02 0.97 28.56
C TRP A 214 0.91 1.87 29.38
N THR A 215 1.63 1.27 30.33
CA THR A 215 2.71 1.90 31.07
C THR A 215 4.03 1.27 30.67
N PRO A 216 5.11 2.05 30.46
CA PRO A 216 6.42 1.47 30.16
C PRO A 216 6.81 0.43 31.22
N ALA A 217 7.29 -0.73 30.80
CA ALA A 217 7.90 -1.67 31.72
C ALA A 217 9.08 -0.97 32.41
N GLY A 218 8.97 -0.64 33.69
CA GLY A 218 9.95 0.13 34.45
C GLY A 218 9.49 1.50 34.96
N ALA A 219 8.32 1.99 34.59
CA ALA A 219 7.67 3.10 35.30
C ALA A 219 7.15 2.55 36.64
N VAL A 220 8.00 2.54 37.66
CA VAL A 220 7.57 2.39 39.05
C VAL A 220 6.55 3.50 39.28
N ALA A 221 5.36 3.14 39.73
CA ALA A 221 4.39 4.09 40.24
C ALA A 221 5.13 4.95 41.28
N ASP A 222 5.29 6.25 40.97
CA ASP A 222 5.67 7.22 41.96
C ASP A 222 4.47 7.34 42.93
N ASP A 223 4.49 6.45 43.93
CA ASP A 223 3.52 6.41 45.01
C ASP A 223 3.82 7.63 45.88
N GLY A 224 3.26 8.78 45.43
CA GLY A 224 3.29 10.03 46.13
C GLY A 224 2.67 9.89 47.53
N ALA A 225 3.45 9.29 48.42
CA ALA A 225 3.24 9.39 49.84
C ALA A 225 3.66 10.84 50.29
N ARG A 226 2.67 11.75 50.40
CA ARG A 226 2.54 12.68 51.54
C ARG A 226 1.21 13.43 51.46
#